data_48a8d5d8604a1caad04700ff9a68ed90
#
_entry.id   48a8d5d8604a1caad04700ff9a68ed90
#
_cell.length_a   1.000
_cell.length_b   1.000
_cell.length_c   1.000
_cell.angle_alpha   90.00
_cell.angle_beta   90.00
_cell.angle_gamma   90.00
#
_symmetry.space_group_name_H-M   'P 1'
#
loop_
_entity.id
_entity.type
_entity.pdbx_description
1 polymer ?
#
loop_
_entity_poly.entity_id
_entity_poly.type
_entity_poly.pdbx_seq_one_letter_code
_entity_poly.pdbx_strand_id
1 'polypeptide(L)' 'MKGYPITFNIYAESEQEAEEARMAIVAFIGEHAKHGRAVTGKKVAKAVSNWDSNPIVKSQIINFFK' A
#
# COMPACT_ATOMS: atom_id res chain seq x y z
N MET A 1 -7.16 -0.10 -19.49
CA MET A 1 -7.05 0.73 -18.26
C MET A 1 -5.80 1.58 -18.33
N LYS A 2 -5.89 2.80 -17.83
CA LYS A 2 -4.79 3.76 -17.90
C LYS A 2 -4.11 3.86 -16.53
N GLY A 3 -2.77 3.92 -16.53
CA GLY A 3 -2.01 4.13 -15.31
C GLY A 3 -1.95 5.61 -14.93
N TYR A 4 -2.17 5.92 -13.66
CA TYR A 4 -2.08 7.28 -13.13
C TYR A 4 -1.03 7.33 -12.05
N PRO A 5 -0.06 8.25 -12.15
CA PRO A 5 0.91 8.45 -11.06
C PRO A 5 0.20 9.04 -9.85
N ILE A 6 0.53 8.52 -8.67
CA ILE A 6 -0.02 9.02 -7.41
C ILE A 6 1.15 9.50 -6.56
N THR A 7 1.01 10.70 -6.00
CA THR A 7 2.06 11.28 -5.17
C THR A 7 1.58 11.45 -3.74
N PHE A 8 2.34 10.89 -2.80
CA PHE A 8 2.14 11.11 -1.38
C PHE A 8 3.48 10.99 -0.66
N ASN A 9 3.54 11.48 0.57
CA ASN A 9 4.76 11.48 1.35
C ASN A 9 4.77 10.35 2.35
N ILE A 10 5.91 9.67 2.46
CA ILE A 10 6.21 8.71 3.52
C ILE A 10 7.27 9.34 4.42
N TYR A 11 7.02 9.36 5.72
CA TYR A 11 7.97 9.89 6.68
C TYR A 11 9.01 8.83 7.00
N ALA A 12 10.28 9.20 6.92
CA ALA A 12 11.40 8.28 7.13
C ALA A 12 12.59 9.01 7.73
N GLU A 13 13.46 8.25 8.40
CA GLU A 13 14.69 8.77 8.98
C GLU A 13 15.76 9.03 7.91
N SER A 14 15.65 8.38 6.76
CA SER A 14 16.63 8.49 5.69
C SER A 14 15.98 8.24 4.34
N GLU A 15 16.67 8.65 3.27
CA GLU A 15 16.24 8.37 1.91
C GLU A 15 16.22 6.85 1.63
N GLN A 16 17.15 6.11 2.21
CA GLN A 16 17.21 4.66 2.06
C GLN A 16 15.96 3.99 2.63
N GLU A 17 15.52 4.41 3.80
CA GLU A 17 14.30 3.89 4.42
C GLU A 17 13.07 4.19 3.56
N ALA A 18 12.97 5.41 3.02
CA ALA A 18 11.88 5.79 2.12
C ALA A 18 11.90 4.96 0.84
N GLU A 19 13.09 4.69 0.30
CA GLU A 19 13.26 3.87 -0.89
C GLU A 19 12.84 2.41 -0.66
N GLU A 20 13.14 1.88 0.51
CA GLU A 20 12.70 0.53 0.89
C GLU A 20 11.18 0.42 0.91
N ALA A 21 10.50 1.44 1.44
CA ALA A 21 9.03 1.49 1.43
C ALA A 21 8.49 1.55 0.00
N ARG A 22 9.10 2.37 -0.85
CA ARG A 22 8.72 2.48 -2.25
C ARG A 22 8.86 1.15 -2.97
N MET A 23 9.99 0.48 -2.78
CA MET A 23 10.27 -0.82 -3.40
C MET A 23 9.29 -1.90 -2.94
N ALA A 24 8.91 -1.89 -1.67
CA ALA A 24 7.93 -2.83 -1.14
C ALA A 24 6.57 -2.66 -1.82
N ILE A 25 6.12 -1.43 -2.01
CA ILE A 25 4.86 -1.12 -2.69
C ILE A 25 4.92 -1.55 -4.16
N VAL A 26 6.01 -1.23 -4.85
CA VAL A 26 6.21 -1.61 -6.25
C VAL A 26 6.21 -3.14 -6.39
N ALA A 27 6.90 -3.84 -5.50
CA ALA A 27 6.95 -5.30 -5.50
C ALA A 27 5.57 -5.91 -5.26
N PHE A 28 4.79 -5.33 -4.34
CA PHE A 28 3.42 -5.76 -4.07
C PHE A 28 2.55 -5.67 -5.33
N ILE A 29 2.59 -4.53 -6.00
CA ILE A 29 1.83 -4.31 -7.23
C ILE A 29 2.26 -5.30 -8.32
N GLY A 30 3.57 -5.45 -8.52
CA GLY A 30 4.13 -6.34 -9.53
C GLY A 30 3.79 -7.81 -9.28
N GLU A 31 3.85 -8.24 -8.02
CA GLU A 31 3.54 -9.62 -7.64
C GLU A 31 2.08 -9.96 -7.93
N HIS A 32 1.16 -9.08 -7.58
CA HIS A 32 -0.26 -9.30 -7.87
C HIS A 32 -0.54 -9.29 -9.37
N ALA A 33 0.08 -8.38 -10.12
CA ALA A 33 -0.07 -8.33 -11.57
C ALA A 33 0.45 -9.61 -12.23
N LYS A 34 1.56 -10.15 -11.72
CA LYS A 34 2.17 -11.39 -12.21
C LYS A 34 1.22 -12.58 -12.09
N HIS A 35 0.37 -12.59 -11.06
CA HIS A 35 -0.62 -13.65 -10.85
C HIS A 35 -1.99 -13.28 -11.40
N GLY A 36 -2.08 -12.33 -12.33
CA GLY A 36 -3.30 -11.95 -13.00
C GLY A 36 -4.26 -11.11 -12.16
N ARG A 37 -3.81 -10.59 -11.02
CA ARG A 37 -4.61 -9.72 -10.15
C ARG A 37 -4.24 -8.26 -10.42
N ALA A 38 -5.17 -7.48 -10.97
CA ALA A 38 -4.93 -6.07 -11.22
C ALA A 38 -5.12 -5.25 -9.94
N VAL A 39 -4.09 -4.49 -9.59
CA VAL A 39 -4.15 -3.56 -8.45
C VAL A 39 -4.70 -2.24 -8.99
N THR A 40 -6.03 -2.12 -9.03
CA THR A 40 -6.69 -0.92 -9.54
C THR A 40 -6.95 0.07 -8.41
N GLY A 41 -7.10 1.35 -8.77
CA GLY A 41 -7.38 2.41 -7.80
C GLY A 41 -8.64 2.12 -6.97
N LYS A 42 -9.70 1.65 -7.63
CA LYS A 42 -10.97 1.31 -6.97
C LYS A 42 -10.79 0.17 -5.97
N LYS A 43 -10.06 -0.86 -6.33
CA LYS A 43 -9.81 -2.02 -5.46
C LYS A 43 -8.91 -1.65 -4.29
N VAL A 44 -7.88 -0.84 -4.53
CA VAL A 44 -7.00 -0.35 -3.47
C VAL A 44 -7.78 0.50 -2.47
N ALA A 45 -8.58 1.45 -2.95
CA ALA A 45 -9.39 2.29 -2.07
C ALA A 45 -10.33 1.46 -1.22
N LYS A 46 -10.99 0.47 -1.82
CA LYS A 46 -11.91 -0.42 -1.11
C LYS A 46 -11.18 -1.27 -0.08
N ALA A 47 -10.03 -1.84 -0.44
CA ALA A 47 -9.26 -2.68 0.47
C ALA A 47 -8.79 -1.89 1.69
N VAL A 48 -8.22 -0.71 1.47
CA VAL A 48 -7.73 0.14 2.55
C VAL A 48 -8.87 0.56 3.48
N SER A 49 -10.02 0.96 2.91
CA SER A 49 -11.20 1.32 3.70
C SER A 49 -11.73 0.16 4.53
N ASN A 50 -11.76 -1.05 3.95
CA ASN A 50 -12.21 -2.25 4.67
C ASN A 50 -11.27 -2.60 5.81
N TRP A 51 -9.96 -2.49 5.60
CA TRP A 51 -8.98 -2.75 6.64
C TRP A 51 -9.12 -1.76 7.79
N ASP A 52 -9.29 -0.48 7.47
CA ASP A 52 -9.42 0.56 8.48
C ASP A 52 -10.72 0.46 9.28
N SER A 53 -11.79 -0.09 8.69
CA SER A 53 -13.08 -0.28 9.37
C SER A 53 -13.19 -1.60 10.12
N ASN A 54 -12.30 -2.56 9.88
CA ASN A 54 -12.29 -3.85 10.57
C ASN A 54 -11.56 -3.69 11.91
N PRO A 55 -12.21 -3.95 13.07
CA PRO A 55 -11.58 -3.71 14.37
C PRO A 55 -10.30 -4.51 14.60
N ILE A 56 -10.25 -5.75 14.14
CA ILE A 56 -9.08 -6.61 14.31
C ILE A 56 -7.92 -6.11 13.46
N VAL A 57 -8.17 -5.85 12.18
CA VAL A 57 -7.16 -5.36 11.24
C VAL A 57 -6.69 -3.97 11.66
N LYS A 58 -7.61 -3.10 12.03
CA LYS A 58 -7.29 -1.74 12.49
C LYS A 58 -6.37 -1.76 13.70
N SER A 59 -6.64 -2.66 14.65
CA SER A 59 -5.79 -2.83 15.84
C SER A 59 -4.37 -3.23 15.46
N GLN A 60 -4.22 -4.14 14.50
CA GLN A 60 -2.91 -4.56 13.97
C GLN A 60 -2.18 -3.40 13.30
N ILE A 61 -2.89 -2.61 12.50
CA ILE A 61 -2.32 -1.44 11.83
C ILE A 61 -1.82 -0.43 12.85
N ILE A 62 -2.64 -0.11 13.85
CA ILE A 62 -2.26 0.82 14.91
C ILE A 62 -1.00 0.35 15.63
N ASN A 63 -0.93 -0.93 15.99
CA ASN A 63 0.23 -1.51 16.65
C ASN A 63 1.48 -1.45 15.77
N PHE A 64 1.31 -1.61 14.48
CA PHE A 64 2.41 -1.58 13.52
C PHE A 64 3.01 -0.18 13.38
N PHE A 65 2.17 0.85 13.43
CA PHE A 65 2.59 2.24 13.23
C PHE A 65 2.80 3.03 14.53
N LYS A 66 2.73 2.39 15.66
CA LYS A 66 2.99 3.01 16.95
C LYS A 66 4.39 3.58 17.08
#